data_fad20f784c52bc68558b0a2620e13dcb
#
_entry.id   fad20f784c52bc68558b0a2620e13dcb
#
_cell.length_a   1.000
_cell.length_b   1.000
_cell.length_c   1.000
_cell.angle_alpha   90.00
_cell.angle_beta   90.00
_cell.angle_gamma   90.00
#
_symmetry.space_group_name_H-M   'P 1'
#
loop_
_entity.id
_entity.type
_entity.pdbx_description
1 polymer ?
#
loop_
_entity_poly.entity_id
_entity_poly.type
_entity_poly.pdbx_seq_one_letter_code
_entity_poly.pdbx_strand_id
1 'polypeptide(L)'
;MYSVQGDTVLDPFLGLGTTTIAAMTCGRNSVSVEIDSQLLTSIQKNISGLGLNKMNEVIMQRYQRHLEFVDERKKTSKEVKYFNQNIGCKVMTAQETDMKLRCLNYINKRVNDDNLIIYFLSVDTLMKWMGCIGFHIVSTN
;
A
#
# COMPACT_ATOMS: atom_id res chain seq x y z
N MET A 1 7.02 5.12 -14.20
CA MET A 1 7.03 4.72 -12.78
C MET A 1 8.41 4.13 -12.49
N TYR A 2 9.13 4.64 -11.51
CA TYR A 2 10.54 4.29 -11.28
C TYR A 2 10.76 3.26 -10.17
N SER A 3 9.69 2.78 -9.52
CA SER A 3 9.75 1.76 -8.48
C SER A 3 8.46 0.93 -8.43
N VAL A 4 8.56 -0.31 -7.95
CA VAL A 4 7.45 -1.24 -7.77
C VAL A 4 7.22 -1.57 -6.28
N GLN A 5 6.16 -2.27 -5.96
CA GLN A 5 5.91 -2.73 -4.58
C GLN A 5 7.02 -3.67 -4.12
N GLY A 6 7.48 -3.48 -2.89
CA GLY A 6 8.60 -4.23 -2.31
C GLY A 6 9.97 -3.59 -2.51
N ASP A 7 10.11 -2.63 -3.44
CA ASP A 7 11.36 -1.87 -3.59
C ASP A 7 11.67 -1.04 -2.34
N THR A 8 12.92 -0.62 -2.25
CA THR A 8 13.38 0.29 -1.19
C THR A 8 13.60 1.69 -1.77
N VAL A 9 12.93 2.67 -1.19
CA VAL A 9 13.09 4.10 -1.51
C VAL A 9 14.11 4.69 -0.55
N LEU A 10 15.14 5.33 -1.11
CA LEU A 10 16.14 6.09 -0.35
C LEU A 10 15.75 7.57 -0.34
N ASP A 11 15.68 8.16 0.85
CA ASP A 11 15.50 9.60 1.05
C ASP A 11 16.61 10.14 1.96
N PRO A 12 17.63 10.81 1.40
CA PRO A 12 18.73 11.35 2.18
C PRO A 12 18.38 12.64 2.96
N PHE A 13 17.17 13.18 2.76
CA PHE A 13 16.69 14.42 3.40
C PHE A 13 15.26 14.22 3.92
N LEU A 14 15.12 13.39 4.95
CA LEU A 14 13.82 12.90 5.43
C LEU A 14 12.84 14.02 5.81
N GLY A 15 13.34 15.11 6.43
CA GLY A 15 12.50 16.20 6.92
C GLY A 15 11.42 15.71 7.88
N LEU A 16 10.15 15.92 7.56
CA LEU A 16 9.01 15.45 8.36
C LEU A 16 8.52 14.03 8.04
N GLY A 17 9.23 13.29 7.18
CA GLY A 17 8.94 11.89 6.88
C GLY A 17 7.93 11.66 5.76
N THR A 18 7.64 12.65 4.94
CA THR A 18 6.62 12.57 3.88
C THR A 18 6.94 11.48 2.85
N THR A 19 8.20 11.38 2.41
CA THR A 19 8.63 10.37 1.44
C THR A 19 8.50 8.97 2.03
N THR A 20 8.87 8.78 3.29
CA THR A 20 8.72 7.50 4.01
C THR A 20 7.25 7.10 4.10
N ILE A 21 6.37 8.02 4.48
CA ILE A 21 4.93 7.77 4.56
C ILE A 21 4.38 7.38 3.17
N ALA A 22 4.77 8.11 2.11
CA ALA A 22 4.34 7.81 0.76
C ALA A 22 4.85 6.44 0.28
N ALA A 23 6.10 6.10 0.57
CA ALA A 23 6.68 4.79 0.25
C ALA A 23 5.90 3.67 0.93
N MET A 24 5.66 3.78 2.24
CA MET A 24 4.90 2.81 3.03
C MET A 24 3.47 2.63 2.50
N THR A 25 2.76 3.73 2.28
CA THR A 25 1.39 3.72 1.73
C THR A 25 1.32 3.03 0.36
N CYS A 26 2.41 3.08 -0.40
CA CYS A 26 2.53 2.40 -1.70
C CYS A 26 3.14 0.99 -1.61
N GLY A 27 3.31 0.42 -0.41
CA GLY A 27 3.86 -0.92 -0.20
C GLY A 27 5.37 -1.04 -0.51
N ARG A 28 6.13 0.03 -0.28
CA ARG A 28 7.59 0.09 -0.47
C ARG A 28 8.30 0.25 0.86
N ASN A 29 9.49 -0.32 0.96
CA ASN A 29 10.39 -0.04 2.08
C ASN A 29 10.96 1.37 1.96
N SER A 30 11.45 1.93 3.07
CA SER A 30 12.12 3.22 3.07
C SER A 30 13.37 3.18 3.92
N VAL A 31 14.45 3.76 3.38
CA VAL A 31 15.68 4.07 4.09
C VAL A 31 15.83 5.57 4.03
N SER A 32 15.93 6.23 5.17
CA SER A 32 15.91 7.68 5.23
C SER A 32 16.93 8.21 6.23
N VAL A 33 17.52 9.34 5.91
CA VAL A 33 18.53 10.02 6.74
C VAL A 33 18.00 11.38 7.13
N GLU A 34 18.18 11.76 8.42
CA GLU A 34 17.87 13.08 8.92
C GLU A 34 19.02 13.55 9.81
N ILE A 35 19.58 14.72 9.49
CA ILE A 35 20.70 15.31 10.22
C ILE A 35 20.23 16.06 11.47
N ASP A 36 19.01 16.62 11.43
CA ASP A 36 18.45 17.32 12.57
C ASP A 36 17.75 16.35 13.52
N SER A 37 18.43 16.03 14.61
CA SER A 37 17.89 15.13 15.65
C SER A 37 16.62 15.67 16.33
N GLN A 38 16.36 16.99 16.30
CA GLN A 38 15.15 17.58 16.86
C GLN A 38 13.89 17.17 16.09
N LEU A 39 14.03 16.86 14.80
CA LEU A 39 12.91 16.39 13.95
C LEU A 39 12.51 14.95 14.24
N LEU A 40 13.36 14.12 14.85
CA LEU A 40 13.11 12.68 15.04
C LEU A 40 11.80 12.41 15.80
N THR A 41 11.50 13.20 16.83
CA THR A 41 10.25 13.04 17.60
C THR A 41 9.03 13.36 16.74
N SER A 42 9.10 14.42 15.94
CA SER A 42 8.02 14.81 15.03
C SER A 42 7.79 13.78 13.91
N ILE A 43 8.88 13.26 13.35
CA ILE A 43 8.85 12.19 12.35
C ILE A 43 8.15 10.95 12.92
N GLN A 44 8.56 10.51 14.10
CA GLN A 44 7.96 9.36 14.78
C GLN A 44 6.47 9.56 15.01
N LYS A 45 6.08 10.73 15.50
CA LYS A 45 4.68 11.09 15.75
C LYS A 45 3.86 11.08 14.44
N ASN A 46 4.41 11.64 13.37
CA ASN A 46 3.73 11.68 12.06
C ASN A 46 3.50 10.27 11.51
N ILE A 47 4.49 9.39 11.58
CA ILE A 47 4.39 8.03 11.06
C ILE A 47 3.48 7.17 11.94
N SER A 48 3.67 7.19 13.26
CA SER A 48 2.85 6.39 14.18
C SER A 48 1.40 6.88 14.29
N GLY A 49 1.18 8.18 14.13
CA GLY A 49 -0.15 8.79 14.18
C GLY A 49 -1.06 8.44 13.00
N LEU A 50 -0.49 8.01 11.87
CA LEU A 50 -1.28 7.65 10.69
C LEU A 50 -2.05 6.33 10.84
N GLY A 51 -1.51 5.37 11.58
CA GLY A 51 -2.10 4.03 11.73
C GLY A 51 -2.15 3.22 10.43
N LEU A 52 -2.10 1.90 10.56
CA LEU A 52 -2.09 0.98 9.42
C LEU A 52 -3.37 1.07 8.58
N ASN A 53 -4.52 1.22 9.23
CA ASN A 53 -5.81 1.29 8.54
C ASN A 53 -5.87 2.48 7.58
N LYS A 54 -5.41 3.65 8.02
CA LYS A 54 -5.40 4.86 7.19
C LYS A 54 -4.42 4.76 6.03
N MET A 55 -3.27 4.12 6.23
CA MET A 55 -2.31 3.85 5.15
C MET A 55 -2.90 2.88 4.12
N ASN A 56 -3.63 1.86 4.57
CA ASN A 56 -4.27 0.89 3.69
C ASN A 56 -5.52 1.43 2.98
N GLU A 57 -6.12 2.50 3.48
CA GLU A 57 -7.31 3.12 2.89
C GLU A 57 -7.12 3.48 1.42
N VAL A 58 -5.93 3.95 1.04
CA VAL A 58 -5.58 4.28 -0.36
C VAL A 58 -5.70 3.04 -1.27
N ILE A 59 -5.26 1.88 -0.79
CA ILE A 59 -5.35 0.61 -1.52
C ILE A 59 -6.81 0.16 -1.62
N MET A 60 -7.57 0.28 -0.53
CA MET A 60 -9.00 -0.03 -0.50
C MET A 60 -9.81 0.83 -1.46
N GLN A 61 -9.57 2.14 -1.47
CA GLN A 61 -10.23 3.07 -2.40
C GLN A 61 -9.89 2.76 -3.87
N ARG A 62 -8.65 2.35 -4.14
CA ARG A 62 -8.23 1.92 -5.49
C ARG A 62 -8.96 0.65 -5.92
N TYR A 63 -9.08 -0.32 -5.02
CA TYR A 63 -9.82 -1.57 -5.27
C TYR A 63 -11.30 -1.28 -5.51
N GLN A 64 -11.93 -0.48 -4.65
CA GLN A 64 -13.33 -0.11 -4.79
C GLN A 64 -13.62 0.56 -6.14
N ARG A 65 -12.82 1.54 -6.53
CA ARG A 65 -12.95 2.20 -7.85
C ARG A 65 -12.81 1.22 -9.02
N HIS A 66 -11.98 0.19 -8.86
CA HIS A 66 -11.85 -0.84 -9.89
C HIS A 66 -13.12 -1.70 -9.99
N LEU A 67 -13.72 -2.08 -8.87
CA LEU A 67 -14.99 -2.82 -8.86
C LEU A 67 -16.13 -2.01 -9.52
N GLU A 68 -16.25 -0.74 -9.17
CA GLU A 68 -17.22 0.19 -9.78
C GLU A 68 -17.03 0.28 -11.30
N PHE A 69 -15.78 0.43 -11.74
CA PHE A 69 -15.44 0.44 -13.15
C PHE A 69 -15.83 -0.86 -13.87
N VAL A 70 -15.59 -2.03 -13.27
CA VAL A 70 -15.97 -3.33 -13.84
C VAL A 70 -17.49 -3.43 -13.97
N ASP A 71 -18.23 -2.96 -12.98
CA ASP A 71 -19.70 -2.99 -13.00
C ASP A 71 -20.30 -2.02 -14.03
N GLU A 72 -19.73 -0.83 -14.17
CA GLU A 72 -20.13 0.10 -15.25
C GLU A 72 -19.89 -0.51 -16.64
N ARG A 73 -18.77 -1.21 -16.82
CA ARG A 73 -18.47 -1.91 -18.06
C ARG A 73 -19.48 -3.00 -18.37
N LYS A 74 -19.89 -3.79 -17.40
CA LYS A 74 -20.95 -4.79 -17.57
C LYS A 74 -22.25 -4.16 -18.07
N LYS A 75 -22.65 -3.02 -17.50
CA LYS A 75 -23.86 -2.26 -17.90
C LYS A 75 -23.80 -1.75 -19.35
N THR A 76 -22.62 -1.44 -19.86
CA THR A 76 -22.40 -0.93 -21.23
C THR A 76 -22.13 -2.03 -22.26
N SER A 77 -22.37 -3.31 -21.94
CA SER A 77 -22.11 -4.48 -22.79
C SER A 77 -20.66 -4.61 -23.28
N LYS A 78 -19.72 -3.99 -22.60
CA LYS A 78 -18.29 -4.12 -22.85
C LYS A 78 -17.72 -5.20 -21.95
N GLU A 79 -17.44 -6.37 -22.50
CA GLU A 79 -16.94 -7.49 -21.72
C GLU A 79 -15.54 -7.23 -21.15
N VAL A 80 -15.38 -7.50 -19.85
CA VAL A 80 -14.09 -7.59 -19.17
C VAL A 80 -13.70 -9.06 -19.14
N LYS A 81 -12.68 -9.44 -19.95
CA LYS A 81 -12.41 -10.85 -20.29
C LYS A 81 -11.61 -11.61 -19.23
N TYR A 82 -10.70 -10.96 -18.58
CA TYR A 82 -9.71 -11.63 -17.71
C TYR A 82 -10.18 -11.64 -16.27
N PHE A 83 -9.71 -12.60 -15.50
CA PHE A 83 -9.99 -12.70 -14.08
C PHE A 83 -8.67 -12.78 -13.28
N ASN A 84 -8.54 -11.96 -12.26
CA ASN A 84 -7.40 -11.98 -11.36
C ASN A 84 -7.79 -12.65 -10.04
N GLN A 85 -7.21 -13.82 -9.77
CA GLN A 85 -7.47 -14.59 -8.55
C GLN A 85 -6.92 -13.94 -7.28
N ASN A 86 -5.84 -13.14 -7.40
CA ASN A 86 -5.22 -12.50 -6.23
C ASN A 86 -6.10 -11.38 -5.62
N ILE A 87 -6.93 -10.75 -6.44
CA ILE A 87 -7.82 -9.66 -6.04
C ILE A 87 -9.32 -10.01 -6.19
N GLY A 88 -9.63 -11.22 -6.66
CA GLY A 88 -10.99 -11.76 -6.73
C GLY A 88 -11.94 -11.03 -7.68
N CYS A 89 -11.43 -10.35 -8.71
CA CYS A 89 -12.28 -9.60 -9.64
C CYS A 89 -11.77 -9.67 -11.09
N LYS A 90 -12.64 -9.26 -12.01
CA LYS A 90 -12.29 -9.15 -13.43
C LYS A 90 -11.34 -7.98 -13.68
N VAL A 91 -10.44 -8.14 -14.67
CA VAL A 91 -9.44 -7.14 -15.07
C VAL A 91 -9.42 -6.96 -16.58
N MET A 92 -8.88 -5.83 -17.04
CA MET A 92 -8.96 -5.44 -18.45
C MET A 92 -7.97 -6.17 -19.35
N THR A 93 -6.78 -6.45 -18.83
CA THR A 93 -5.67 -6.99 -19.63
C THR A 93 -5.15 -8.30 -19.05
N ALA A 94 -4.53 -9.13 -19.91
CA ALA A 94 -3.88 -10.36 -19.47
C ALA A 94 -2.72 -10.10 -18.49
N GLN A 95 -2.05 -8.94 -18.59
CA GLN A 95 -0.95 -8.56 -17.69
C GLN A 95 -1.42 -8.29 -16.27
N GLU A 96 -2.69 -7.98 -16.08
CA GLU A 96 -3.26 -7.70 -14.76
C GLU A 96 -3.72 -8.97 -14.03
N THR A 97 -3.71 -10.16 -14.66
CA THR A 97 -4.17 -11.41 -14.06
C THR A 97 -3.38 -11.82 -12.83
N ASP A 98 -2.09 -11.49 -12.79
CA ASP A 98 -1.18 -11.83 -11.69
C ASP A 98 -0.92 -10.65 -10.74
N MET A 99 -1.53 -9.49 -10.99
CA MET A 99 -1.36 -8.31 -10.15
C MET A 99 -1.85 -8.58 -8.74
N LYS A 100 -1.06 -8.14 -7.76
CA LYS A 100 -1.38 -8.24 -6.33
C LYS A 100 -1.54 -6.86 -5.75
N LEU A 101 -2.66 -6.60 -5.10
CA LEU A 101 -2.81 -5.46 -4.21
C LEU A 101 -2.34 -5.89 -2.82
N ARG A 102 -1.38 -5.18 -2.27
CA ARG A 102 -0.76 -5.51 -0.99
C ARG A 102 -1.13 -4.45 0.04
N CYS A 103 -1.57 -4.91 1.20
CA CYS A 103 -1.86 -4.08 2.36
C CYS A 103 -0.79 -4.28 3.44
N LEU A 104 -0.55 -3.22 4.20
CA LEU A 104 0.38 -3.25 5.33
C LEU A 104 -0.20 -4.06 6.47
N ASN A 105 0.58 -5.03 6.97
CA ASN A 105 0.26 -5.80 8.16
C ASN A 105 0.85 -5.16 9.40
N TYR A 106 2.14 -4.83 9.31
CA TYR A 106 2.82 -4.16 10.39
C TYR A 106 4.05 -3.39 9.90
N ILE A 107 4.51 -2.43 10.69
CA ILE A 107 5.65 -1.58 10.39
C ILE A 107 6.74 -1.84 11.43
N ASN A 108 7.90 -2.26 10.97
CA ASN A 108 9.11 -2.35 11.78
C ASN A 108 9.96 -1.11 11.59
N LYS A 109 10.43 -0.57 12.69
CA LYS A 109 11.38 0.52 12.70
C LYS A 109 12.72 0.07 13.25
N ARG A 110 13.81 0.43 12.59
CA ARG A 110 15.17 0.36 13.13
C ARG A 110 15.80 1.74 13.07
N VAL A 111 16.50 2.11 14.13
CA VAL A 111 17.29 3.34 14.23
C VAL A 111 18.71 2.90 14.55
N ASN A 112 19.69 3.34 13.77
CA ASN A 112 21.10 3.16 14.05
C ASN A 112 21.66 4.39 14.76
N ASP A 113 22.84 4.24 15.36
CA ASP A 113 23.54 5.31 16.09
C ASP A 113 23.87 6.54 15.19
N ASP A 114 23.92 6.34 13.87
CA ASP A 114 24.17 7.37 12.86
C ASP A 114 22.90 8.10 12.38
N ASN A 115 21.81 8.08 13.15
CA ASN A 115 20.50 8.66 12.78
C ASN A 115 19.89 8.08 11.47
N LEU A 116 20.34 6.91 11.03
CA LEU A 116 19.73 6.20 9.93
C LEU A 116 18.42 5.56 10.39
N ILE A 117 17.31 5.98 9.79
CA ILE A 117 15.98 5.46 10.09
C ILE A 117 15.55 4.54 8.96
N ILE A 118 15.32 3.27 9.29
CA ILE A 118 14.90 2.26 8.33
C ILE A 118 13.51 1.76 8.72
N TYR A 119 12.57 1.81 7.77
CA TYR A 119 11.24 1.23 7.92
C TYR A 119 11.10 0.01 7.03
N PHE A 120 10.86 -1.14 7.65
CA PHE A 120 10.53 -2.38 6.96
C PHE A 120 9.04 -2.64 7.06
N LEU A 121 8.46 -3.07 5.94
CA LEU A 121 7.05 -3.38 5.86
C LEU A 121 6.84 -4.89 5.82
N SER A 122 5.91 -5.38 6.61
CA SER A 122 5.25 -6.64 6.34
C SER A 122 3.95 -6.35 5.59
N VAL A 123 3.79 -6.98 4.44
CA VAL A 123 2.60 -6.80 3.58
C VAL A 123 1.94 -8.13 3.31
N ASP A 124 0.63 -8.15 3.28
CA ASP A 124 -0.19 -9.26 2.82
C ASP A 124 -0.97 -8.86 1.55
N THR A 125 -1.49 -9.86 0.85
CA THR A 125 -2.42 -9.57 -0.24
C THR A 125 -3.69 -8.95 0.32
N LEU A 126 -4.34 -8.08 -0.46
CA LEU A 126 -5.57 -7.40 -0.07
C LEU A 126 -6.63 -8.39 0.45
N MET A 127 -6.83 -9.52 -0.24
CA MET A 127 -7.84 -10.52 0.13
C MET A 127 -7.56 -11.15 1.48
N LYS A 128 -6.30 -11.49 1.77
CA LYS A 128 -5.92 -12.04 3.07
C LYS A 128 -6.11 -11.01 4.18
N TRP A 129 -5.72 -9.76 3.94
CA TRP A 129 -5.89 -8.67 4.91
C TRP A 129 -7.36 -8.40 5.21
N MET A 130 -8.23 -8.36 4.17
CA MET A 130 -9.67 -8.19 4.35
C MET A 130 -10.30 -9.33 5.16
N GLY A 131 -9.83 -10.57 4.97
CA GLY A 131 -10.26 -11.71 5.78
C GLY A 131 -9.92 -11.56 7.26
N CYS A 132 -8.73 -11.02 7.58
CA CYS A 132 -8.31 -10.79 8.97
C CYS A 132 -9.15 -9.74 9.71
N ILE A 133 -9.68 -8.72 9.00
CA ILE A 133 -10.52 -7.67 9.60
C ILE A 133 -12.02 -7.94 9.50
N GLY A 134 -12.42 -9.16 9.06
CA GLY A 134 -13.84 -9.56 8.97
C GLY A 134 -14.63 -8.88 7.85
N PHE A 135 -13.97 -8.29 6.86
CA PHE A 135 -14.62 -7.77 5.66
C PHE A 135 -15.02 -8.92 4.73
N HIS A 136 -16.31 -9.25 4.70
CA HIS A 136 -16.88 -10.14 3.70
C HIS A 136 -17.32 -9.31 2.49
N ILE A 137 -16.71 -9.57 1.34
CA ILE A 137 -17.23 -9.07 0.08
C ILE A 137 -18.47 -9.91 -0.22
N VAL A 138 -19.64 -9.31 -0.14
CA VAL A 138 -20.84 -9.90 -0.72
C VAL A 138 -20.67 -9.81 -2.24
N SER A 139 -20.29 -10.93 -2.87
CA SER A 139 -20.34 -11.04 -4.32
C SER A 139 -21.82 -11.06 -4.71
N THR A 140 -22.31 -9.96 -5.22
CA THR A 140 -23.57 -9.99 -5.96
C THR A 140 -23.31 -10.74 -7.26
N ASN A 141 -23.87 -11.96 -7.34
CA ASN A 141 -23.93 -12.75 -8.57
C ASN A 141 -24.67 -11.99 -9.68
#